data_c646961caeaf6244ccefc8f372e9b8d1
#
_entry.id   c646961caeaf6244ccefc8f372e9b8d1
#
_cell.length_a   1.000
_cell.length_b   1.000
_cell.length_c   1.000
_cell.angle_alpha   90.00
_cell.angle_beta   90.00
_cell.angle_gamma   90.00
#
_symmetry.space_group_name_H-M   'P 1'
#
loop_
_entity.id
_entity.type
_entity.pdbx_description
1 polymer ?
#
loop_
_entity_poly.entity_id
_entity_poly.type
_entity_poly.pdbx_seq_one_letter_code
_entity_poly.pdbx_strand_id
1 'polypeptide(L)'
;MLAAKLSGKVIQNINSTFVGGGVAEILSRMIPLVGQLGVDVRWNVIKGSNEFFQVTKKFHNALHARQERITSEDFARFQETTQKNIDELELYGDILFIHDPQPIGLIARKKDMGKKWIWRCHIDISHPNQTVWDFLLPFVAQYDAAVFSAPAFSTELPIRQFLISPSIDPLSDKNKELSPRTIDSVLVKYGIPRDKPIITQISRFDYLKDPVGVISAFELVKKNVDCRLVFAGSTASDDPESNEVLAQVRERAGNNPDIHILLSPPGNDIEINALQRASTIIVQKSLSEGFGLTVSEALWKEKPVVASAVGGIPLQIINKFTGLLSHGIPGTAYAIKQLLANPEYAKWLGKNGREHVKHNFLITRHLKDYLLLYIFLDHQADIINL
;
A
#
# COMPACT_ATOMS: atom_id res chain seq x y z
N MET A 1 -7.44 8.77 26.74
CA MET A 1 -8.84 8.39 27.02
C MET A 1 -9.23 7.09 26.28
N LEU A 2 -9.15 6.98 24.93
CA LEU A 2 -9.46 5.72 24.22
C LEU A 2 -8.56 4.56 24.67
N ALA A 3 -7.24 4.75 24.67
CA ALA A 3 -6.29 3.71 25.02
C ALA A 3 -6.50 3.15 26.45
N ALA A 4 -6.92 3.99 27.40
CA ALA A 4 -7.21 3.54 28.76
C ALA A 4 -8.33 2.49 28.84
N LYS A 5 -9.23 2.46 27.86
CA LYS A 5 -10.30 1.45 27.78
C LYS A 5 -9.80 0.07 27.33
N LEU A 6 -8.57 0.02 26.83
CA LEU A 6 -7.87 -1.22 26.42
C LEU A 6 -6.81 -1.63 27.44
N SER A 7 -6.81 -1.03 28.64
CA SER A 7 -5.87 -1.38 29.70
C SER A 7 -5.98 -2.87 30.06
N GLY A 8 -4.83 -3.55 30.13
CA GLY A 8 -4.76 -4.98 30.44
C GLY A 8 -5.12 -5.90 29.26
N LYS A 9 -5.41 -5.36 28.07
CA LYS A 9 -5.65 -6.14 26.85
C LYS A 9 -4.39 -6.20 26.01
N VAL A 10 -4.17 -7.35 25.40
CA VAL A 10 -3.09 -7.59 24.44
C VAL A 10 -3.66 -7.61 23.03
N ILE A 11 -3.17 -6.73 22.16
CA ILE A 11 -3.50 -6.72 20.73
C ILE A 11 -2.36 -7.39 19.97
N GLN A 12 -2.63 -8.53 19.34
CA GLN A 12 -1.62 -9.27 18.59
C GLN A 12 -1.84 -9.14 17.10
N ASN A 13 -0.93 -8.44 16.41
CA ASN A 13 -0.91 -8.28 14.96
C ASN A 13 -0.11 -9.41 14.32
N ILE A 14 -0.64 -10.00 13.24
CA ILE A 14 0.01 -11.10 12.52
C ILE A 14 -0.08 -10.86 11.02
N ASN A 15 1.08 -10.84 10.35
CA ASN A 15 1.19 -10.76 8.89
C ASN A 15 2.29 -11.68 8.36
N SER A 16 2.68 -11.52 7.09
CA SER A 16 3.65 -12.41 6.43
C SER A 16 5.11 -11.99 6.58
N THR A 17 5.41 -10.72 6.91
CA THR A 17 6.79 -10.21 6.95
C THR A 17 6.95 -8.98 7.85
N PHE A 18 8.12 -8.83 8.46
CA PHE A 18 8.49 -7.61 9.20
C PHE A 18 9.02 -6.49 8.30
N VAL A 19 9.40 -6.80 7.07
CA VAL A 19 10.04 -5.84 6.16
C VAL A 19 9.45 -5.93 4.76
N GLY A 20 9.42 -4.78 4.07
CA GLY A 20 8.90 -4.69 2.71
C GLY A 20 7.37 -4.60 2.64
N GLY A 21 6.89 -3.82 1.68
CA GLY A 21 5.46 -3.60 1.44
C GLY A 21 4.77 -2.67 2.43
N GLY A 22 3.59 -2.20 2.03
CA GLY A 22 2.83 -1.18 2.76
C GLY A 22 2.32 -1.64 4.13
N VAL A 23 2.03 -2.93 4.32
CA VAL A 23 1.52 -3.47 5.59
C VAL A 23 2.61 -3.40 6.67
N ALA A 24 3.80 -3.91 6.38
CA ALA A 24 4.94 -3.84 7.30
C ALA A 24 5.33 -2.39 7.61
N GLU A 25 5.26 -1.49 6.62
CA GLU A 25 5.50 -0.06 6.82
C GLU A 25 4.50 0.56 7.80
N ILE A 26 3.21 0.28 7.64
CA ILE A 26 2.17 0.77 8.55
C ILE A 26 2.38 0.20 9.96
N LEU A 27 2.59 -1.10 10.10
CA LEU A 27 2.74 -1.76 11.40
C LEU A 27 3.99 -1.28 12.15
N SER A 28 5.12 -1.13 11.45
CA SER A 28 6.38 -0.64 12.07
C SER A 28 6.24 0.76 12.68
N ARG A 29 5.31 1.57 12.19
CA ARG A 29 5.02 2.91 12.73
C ARG A 29 3.87 2.89 13.75
N MET A 30 2.83 2.13 13.47
CA MET A 30 1.62 2.07 14.30
C MET A 30 1.89 1.42 15.67
N ILE A 31 2.61 0.31 15.70
CA ILE A 31 2.83 -0.49 16.91
C ILE A 31 3.54 0.30 18.01
N PRO A 32 4.68 1.00 17.74
CA PRO A 32 5.31 1.84 18.75
C PRO A 32 4.39 2.95 19.28
N LEU A 33 3.58 3.56 18.41
CA LEU A 33 2.65 4.63 18.81
C LEU A 33 1.54 4.10 19.73
N VAL A 34 0.96 2.94 19.39
CA VAL A 34 -0.04 2.28 20.25
C VAL A 34 0.56 1.92 21.60
N GLY A 35 1.79 1.38 21.62
CA GLY A 35 2.52 1.06 22.83
C GLY A 35 2.79 2.27 23.71
N GLN A 36 3.14 3.42 23.14
CA GLN A 36 3.34 4.68 23.87
C GLN A 36 2.04 5.20 24.55
N LEU A 37 0.88 4.80 24.02
CA LEU A 37 -0.40 5.12 24.66
C LEU A 37 -0.78 4.17 25.80
N GLY A 38 0.09 3.20 26.13
CA GLY A 38 -0.11 2.24 27.23
C GLY A 38 -0.95 1.01 26.86
N VAL A 39 -1.15 0.73 25.56
CA VAL A 39 -1.80 -0.51 25.09
C VAL A 39 -0.72 -1.55 24.80
N ASP A 40 -0.87 -2.78 25.34
CA ASP A 40 0.03 -3.88 25.00
C ASP A 40 -0.26 -4.37 23.58
N VAL A 41 0.64 -4.04 22.66
CA VAL A 41 0.54 -4.41 21.25
C VAL A 41 1.74 -5.23 20.83
N ARG A 42 1.50 -6.34 20.16
CA ARG A 42 2.52 -7.29 19.72
C ARG A 42 2.44 -7.49 18.21
N TRP A 43 3.58 -7.87 17.62
CA TRP A 43 3.69 -8.12 16.20
C TRP A 43 4.45 -9.41 15.95
N ASN A 44 3.79 -10.34 15.30
CA ASN A 44 4.33 -11.62 14.90
C ASN A 44 4.20 -11.79 13.38
N VAL A 45 5.02 -12.66 12.81
CA VAL A 45 4.94 -13.03 11.40
C VAL A 45 4.82 -14.54 11.27
N ILE A 46 4.10 -14.98 10.25
CA ILE A 46 4.06 -16.41 9.92
C ILE A 46 5.39 -16.84 9.29
N LYS A 47 5.64 -18.15 9.39
CA LYS A 47 6.75 -18.80 8.68
C LYS A 47 6.23 -19.42 7.39
N GLY A 48 7.00 -19.28 6.31
CA GLY A 48 6.67 -19.87 5.01
C GLY A 48 7.92 -20.15 4.19
N SER A 49 7.88 -21.15 3.33
CA SER A 49 8.90 -21.42 2.34
C SER A 49 8.75 -20.47 1.14
N ASN A 50 9.76 -20.41 0.28
CA ASN A 50 9.67 -19.64 -0.96
C ASN A 50 8.50 -20.10 -1.83
N GLU A 51 8.23 -21.42 -1.88
CA GLU A 51 7.12 -21.99 -2.64
C GLU A 51 5.77 -21.54 -2.08
N PHE A 52 5.64 -21.46 -0.76
CA PHE A 52 4.43 -20.89 -0.13
C PHE A 52 4.23 -19.43 -0.53
N PHE A 53 5.27 -18.61 -0.49
CA PHE A 53 5.17 -17.20 -0.89
C PHE A 53 4.90 -17.05 -2.39
N GLN A 54 5.37 -17.96 -3.25
CA GLN A 54 4.96 -17.99 -4.66
C GLN A 54 3.46 -18.28 -4.83
N VAL A 55 2.92 -19.24 -4.05
CA VAL A 55 1.47 -19.55 -4.05
C VAL A 55 0.67 -18.34 -3.57
N THR A 56 1.06 -17.72 -2.46
CA THR A 56 0.33 -16.56 -1.93
C THR A 56 0.46 -15.33 -2.84
N LYS A 57 1.52 -15.20 -3.63
CA LYS A 57 1.64 -14.18 -4.68
C LYS A 57 0.65 -14.45 -5.81
N LYS A 58 0.48 -15.71 -6.25
CA LYS A 58 -0.58 -16.06 -7.21
C LYS A 58 -1.97 -15.70 -6.67
N PHE A 59 -2.25 -16.01 -5.39
CA PHE A 59 -3.51 -15.65 -4.75
C PHE A 59 -3.70 -14.12 -4.73
N HIS A 60 -2.68 -13.37 -4.35
CA HIS A 60 -2.70 -11.91 -4.37
C HIS A 60 -3.03 -11.37 -5.77
N ASN A 61 -2.34 -11.85 -6.81
CA ASN A 61 -2.58 -11.45 -8.18
C ASN A 61 -4.02 -11.80 -8.64
N ALA A 62 -4.47 -13.02 -8.33
CA ALA A 62 -5.82 -13.49 -8.65
C ALA A 62 -6.91 -12.67 -7.94
N LEU A 63 -6.69 -12.26 -6.69
CA LEU A 63 -7.58 -11.38 -5.95
C LEU A 63 -7.64 -9.97 -6.57
N HIS A 64 -6.57 -9.51 -7.21
CA HIS A 64 -6.52 -8.29 -8.02
C HIS A 64 -7.03 -8.48 -9.45
N ALA A 65 -7.88 -9.45 -9.71
CA ALA A 65 -8.48 -9.76 -11.01
C ALA A 65 -7.48 -10.17 -12.11
N ARG A 66 -6.22 -10.46 -11.78
CA ARG A 66 -5.26 -10.99 -12.75
C ARG A 66 -5.57 -12.46 -13.04
N GLN A 67 -5.44 -12.86 -14.29
CA GLN A 67 -5.54 -14.27 -14.66
C GLN A 67 -4.31 -15.03 -14.16
N GLU A 68 -4.54 -15.95 -13.23
CA GLU A 68 -3.51 -16.82 -12.67
C GLU A 68 -3.95 -18.28 -12.80
N ARG A 69 -3.01 -19.16 -13.10
CA ARG A 69 -3.27 -20.60 -13.07
C ARG A 69 -3.13 -21.10 -11.63
N ILE A 70 -4.25 -21.29 -10.97
CA ILE A 70 -4.33 -21.84 -9.62
C ILE A 70 -4.62 -23.35 -9.72
N THR A 71 -3.86 -24.15 -9.00
CA THR A 71 -3.95 -25.61 -9.01
C THR A 71 -4.38 -26.15 -7.65
N SER A 72 -4.81 -27.40 -7.59
CA SER A 72 -5.09 -28.09 -6.32
C SER A 72 -3.85 -28.20 -5.44
N GLU A 73 -2.66 -28.29 -6.03
CA GLU A 73 -1.38 -28.30 -5.30
C GLU A 73 -1.10 -26.94 -4.63
N ASP A 74 -1.45 -25.82 -5.27
CA ASP A 74 -1.31 -24.50 -4.66
C ASP A 74 -2.16 -24.40 -3.38
N PHE A 75 -3.41 -24.89 -3.40
CA PHE A 75 -4.27 -24.92 -2.21
C PHE A 75 -3.74 -25.87 -1.13
N ALA A 76 -3.27 -27.05 -1.51
CA ALA A 76 -2.70 -28.02 -0.57
C ALA A 76 -1.47 -27.43 0.14
N ARG A 77 -0.57 -26.78 -0.60
CA ARG A 77 0.63 -26.12 -0.05
C ARG A 77 0.28 -24.99 0.89
N PHE A 78 -0.74 -24.20 0.53
CA PHE A 78 -1.25 -23.15 1.41
C PHE A 78 -1.75 -23.73 2.73
N GLN A 79 -2.56 -24.81 2.69
CA GLN A 79 -3.11 -25.46 3.86
C GLN A 79 -2.03 -26.11 4.73
N GLU A 80 -1.05 -26.78 4.13
CA GLU A 80 0.08 -27.39 4.85
C GLU A 80 0.89 -26.33 5.64
N THR A 81 1.23 -25.22 4.99
CA THR A 81 1.98 -24.15 5.66
C THR A 81 1.13 -23.46 6.72
N THR A 82 -0.17 -23.29 6.48
CA THR A 82 -1.13 -22.80 7.48
C THR A 82 -1.15 -23.70 8.71
N GLN A 83 -1.22 -25.04 8.53
CA GLN A 83 -1.22 -25.97 9.65
C GLN A 83 0.08 -25.89 10.47
N LYS A 84 1.25 -25.81 9.83
CA LYS A 84 2.53 -25.59 10.53
C LYS A 84 2.53 -24.32 11.39
N ASN A 85 1.96 -23.24 10.88
CA ASN A 85 1.85 -21.99 11.65
C ASN A 85 0.81 -22.10 12.78
N ILE A 86 -0.26 -22.85 12.61
CA ILE A 86 -1.23 -23.14 13.68
C ILE A 86 -0.54 -23.87 14.83
N ASP A 87 0.35 -24.80 14.52
CA ASP A 87 1.05 -25.64 15.52
C ASP A 87 2.20 -24.91 16.21
N GLU A 88 2.90 -24.01 15.49
CA GLU A 88 4.15 -23.39 15.96
C GLU A 88 4.00 -21.95 16.48
N LEU A 89 3.01 -21.19 15.98
CA LEU A 89 2.88 -19.80 16.34
C LEU A 89 2.16 -19.62 17.67
N GLU A 90 2.79 -18.94 18.61
CA GLU A 90 2.16 -18.60 19.89
C GLU A 90 1.10 -17.51 19.67
N LEU A 91 -0.16 -17.87 19.96
CA LEU A 91 -1.31 -16.97 19.89
C LEU A 91 -1.81 -16.70 21.31
N TYR A 92 -1.63 -15.49 21.79
CA TYR A 92 -1.93 -15.11 23.18
C TYR A 92 -2.73 -13.81 23.32
N GLY A 93 -2.93 -13.08 22.20
CA GLY A 93 -3.66 -11.81 22.20
C GLY A 93 -5.11 -11.94 22.65
N ASP A 94 -5.65 -10.93 23.31
CA ASP A 94 -7.09 -10.80 23.58
C ASP A 94 -7.84 -10.43 22.30
N ILE A 95 -7.16 -9.70 21.42
CA ILE A 95 -7.61 -9.38 20.07
C ILE A 95 -6.52 -9.80 19.08
N LEU A 96 -6.85 -10.72 18.18
CA LEU A 96 -5.98 -11.18 17.10
C LEU A 96 -6.30 -10.37 15.85
N PHE A 97 -5.33 -9.63 15.33
CA PHE A 97 -5.48 -8.79 14.15
C PHE A 97 -4.65 -9.36 13.00
N ILE A 98 -5.31 -10.05 12.10
CA ILE A 98 -4.74 -10.85 11.02
C ILE A 98 -4.74 -10.03 9.74
N HIS A 99 -3.56 -9.84 9.14
CA HIS A 99 -3.39 -8.99 7.96
C HIS A 99 -3.20 -9.84 6.70
N ASP A 100 -4.05 -9.58 5.71
CA ASP A 100 -4.05 -10.21 4.39
C ASP A 100 -4.37 -11.72 4.36
N PRO A 101 -4.40 -12.35 3.17
CA PRO A 101 -4.76 -13.77 3.05
C PRO A 101 -3.73 -14.75 3.60
N GLN A 102 -2.43 -14.37 3.67
CA GLN A 102 -1.38 -15.32 4.01
C GLN A 102 -1.59 -16.00 5.38
N PRO A 103 -1.89 -15.27 6.48
CA PRO A 103 -2.14 -15.85 7.80
C PRO A 103 -3.62 -16.17 8.06
N ILE A 104 -4.51 -16.02 7.08
CA ILE A 104 -5.96 -16.07 7.28
C ILE A 104 -6.46 -17.37 7.95
N GLY A 105 -5.79 -18.50 7.65
CA GLY A 105 -6.17 -19.81 8.18
C GLY A 105 -5.86 -20.01 9.66
N LEU A 106 -5.12 -19.11 10.32
CA LEU A 106 -4.93 -19.12 11.77
C LEU A 106 -6.25 -19.02 12.54
N ILE A 107 -7.33 -18.58 11.88
CA ILE A 107 -8.70 -18.54 12.44
C ILE A 107 -9.17 -19.88 12.99
N ALA A 108 -8.60 -21.01 12.54
CA ALA A 108 -8.92 -22.33 13.05
C ALA A 108 -8.73 -22.43 14.58
N ARG A 109 -7.81 -21.63 15.18
CA ARG A 109 -7.59 -21.59 16.63
C ARG A 109 -8.64 -20.79 17.40
N LYS A 110 -9.57 -20.09 16.73
CA LYS A 110 -10.55 -19.21 17.38
C LYS A 110 -11.42 -19.96 18.39
N LYS A 111 -11.86 -21.18 18.04
CA LYS A 111 -12.74 -21.97 18.90
C LYS A 111 -12.09 -22.33 20.24
N ASP A 112 -10.78 -22.59 20.23
CA ASP A 112 -10.04 -23.00 21.41
C ASP A 112 -9.67 -21.80 22.31
N MET A 113 -9.56 -20.60 21.71
CA MET A 113 -9.07 -19.42 22.41
C MET A 113 -10.18 -18.55 23.00
N GLY A 114 -11.38 -18.54 22.42
CA GLY A 114 -12.48 -17.67 22.86
C GLY A 114 -12.17 -16.18 22.78
N LYS A 115 -11.24 -15.78 21.93
CA LYS A 115 -10.76 -14.39 21.77
C LYS A 115 -11.42 -13.73 20.55
N LYS A 116 -11.20 -12.40 20.40
CA LYS A 116 -11.71 -11.62 19.25
C LYS A 116 -10.72 -11.70 18.09
N TRP A 117 -11.24 -11.89 16.89
CA TRP A 117 -10.44 -12.05 15.69
C TRP A 117 -10.89 -11.07 14.61
N ILE A 118 -9.97 -10.28 14.10
CA ILE A 118 -10.18 -9.31 13.03
C ILE A 118 -9.36 -9.73 11.83
N TRP A 119 -9.98 -9.75 10.65
CA TRP A 119 -9.26 -9.88 9.39
C TRP A 119 -9.11 -8.52 8.72
N ARG A 120 -7.90 -8.09 8.45
CA ARG A 120 -7.58 -6.86 7.71
C ARG A 120 -7.15 -7.21 6.30
N CYS A 121 -7.98 -6.93 5.32
CA CYS A 121 -7.64 -7.08 3.90
C CYS A 121 -7.09 -5.75 3.36
N HIS A 122 -5.83 -5.77 2.92
CA HIS A 122 -5.19 -4.64 2.27
C HIS A 122 -5.27 -4.70 0.74
N ILE A 123 -5.80 -5.79 0.20
CA ILE A 123 -5.91 -6.09 -1.23
C ILE A 123 -7.24 -5.55 -1.77
N ASP A 124 -7.23 -5.10 -3.02
CA ASP A 124 -8.47 -4.83 -3.76
C ASP A 124 -9.14 -6.17 -4.16
N ILE A 125 -10.24 -6.47 -3.51
CA ILE A 125 -11.06 -7.67 -3.78
C ILE A 125 -12.41 -7.32 -4.41
N SER A 126 -12.51 -6.18 -5.08
CA SER A 126 -13.75 -5.76 -5.76
C SER A 126 -14.16 -6.69 -6.91
N HIS A 127 -13.16 -7.33 -7.54
CA HIS A 127 -13.37 -8.28 -8.65
C HIS A 127 -12.42 -9.47 -8.53
N PRO A 128 -12.50 -10.29 -7.47
CA PRO A 128 -11.56 -11.35 -7.22
C PRO A 128 -11.77 -12.53 -8.20
N ASN A 129 -10.71 -13.30 -8.46
CA ASN A 129 -10.88 -14.62 -9.04
C ASN A 129 -11.73 -15.48 -8.12
N GLN A 130 -12.85 -15.99 -8.64
CA GLN A 130 -13.86 -16.70 -7.85
C GLN A 130 -13.31 -17.96 -7.18
N THR A 131 -12.46 -18.72 -7.88
CA THR A 131 -11.87 -19.96 -7.33
C THR A 131 -11.03 -19.67 -6.08
N VAL A 132 -10.24 -18.61 -6.09
CA VAL A 132 -9.43 -18.21 -4.92
C VAL A 132 -10.32 -17.64 -3.83
N TRP A 133 -11.31 -16.84 -4.21
CA TRP A 133 -12.24 -16.27 -3.23
C TRP A 133 -13.07 -17.34 -2.52
N ASP A 134 -13.62 -18.30 -3.25
CA ASP A 134 -14.41 -19.41 -2.70
C ASP A 134 -13.56 -20.27 -1.73
N PHE A 135 -12.25 -20.39 -1.99
CA PHE A 135 -11.34 -21.07 -1.07
C PHE A 135 -11.08 -20.26 0.21
N LEU A 136 -10.97 -18.92 0.13
CA LEU A 136 -10.67 -18.07 1.29
C LEU A 136 -11.92 -17.71 2.11
N LEU A 137 -13.08 -17.60 1.49
CA LEU A 137 -14.32 -17.17 2.12
C LEU A 137 -14.70 -17.98 3.38
N PRO A 138 -14.55 -19.34 3.43
CA PRO A 138 -14.82 -20.11 4.64
C PRO A 138 -13.95 -19.73 5.84
N PHE A 139 -12.73 -19.23 5.61
CA PHE A 139 -11.89 -18.68 6.68
C PHE A 139 -12.40 -17.31 7.10
N VAL A 140 -12.64 -16.39 6.13
CA VAL A 140 -13.14 -15.02 6.39
C VAL A 140 -14.43 -15.04 7.21
N ALA A 141 -15.37 -15.91 6.87
CA ALA A 141 -16.67 -16.00 7.53
C ALA A 141 -16.61 -16.37 9.03
N GLN A 142 -15.47 -16.84 9.53
CA GLN A 142 -15.29 -17.21 10.93
C GLN A 142 -14.77 -16.04 11.79
N TYR A 143 -14.27 -14.95 11.20
CA TYR A 143 -13.79 -13.79 11.94
C TYR A 143 -14.94 -13.04 12.62
N ASP A 144 -14.65 -12.20 13.62
CA ASP A 144 -15.67 -11.34 14.25
C ASP A 144 -15.91 -10.07 13.43
N ALA A 145 -14.88 -9.67 12.69
CA ALA A 145 -14.96 -8.52 11.80
C ALA A 145 -13.93 -8.59 10.66
N ALA A 146 -14.26 -7.95 9.56
CA ALA A 146 -13.33 -7.64 8.47
C ALA A 146 -13.10 -6.13 8.37
N VAL A 147 -11.89 -5.73 7.98
CA VAL A 147 -11.52 -4.33 7.77
C VAL A 147 -10.99 -4.15 6.35
N PHE A 148 -11.55 -3.20 5.60
CA PHE A 148 -11.17 -2.87 4.23
C PHE A 148 -10.64 -1.45 4.11
N SER A 149 -9.81 -1.20 3.09
CA SER A 149 -9.20 0.11 2.85
C SER A 149 -10.15 1.09 2.16
N ALA A 150 -11.08 0.59 1.36
CA ALA A 150 -11.99 1.38 0.53
C ALA A 150 -13.38 0.74 0.49
N PRO A 151 -14.46 1.54 0.31
CA PRO A 151 -15.82 1.01 0.16
C PRO A 151 -15.96 0.01 -0.99
N ALA A 152 -15.23 0.22 -2.10
CA ALA A 152 -15.25 -0.67 -3.25
C ALA A 152 -14.71 -2.08 -2.96
N PHE A 153 -13.98 -2.28 -1.86
CA PHE A 153 -13.43 -3.58 -1.47
C PHE A 153 -14.38 -4.36 -0.57
N SER A 154 -15.39 -3.71 -0.01
CA SER A 154 -16.41 -4.42 0.77
C SER A 154 -17.21 -5.36 -0.14
N THR A 155 -17.54 -6.53 0.37
CA THR A 155 -18.31 -7.55 -0.33
C THR A 155 -19.35 -8.14 0.63
N GLU A 156 -20.26 -8.96 0.14
CA GLU A 156 -21.24 -9.60 0.99
C GLU A 156 -20.55 -10.65 1.88
N LEU A 157 -20.54 -10.38 3.19
CA LEU A 157 -19.94 -11.25 4.21
C LEU A 157 -20.91 -11.41 5.40
N PRO A 158 -20.94 -12.60 6.03
CA PRO A 158 -21.79 -12.84 7.22
C PRO A 158 -21.22 -12.21 8.51
N ILE A 159 -20.24 -11.33 8.40
CA ILE A 159 -19.53 -10.69 9.52
C ILE A 159 -19.54 -9.17 9.37
N ARG A 160 -19.30 -8.48 10.47
CA ARG A 160 -19.22 -6.99 10.46
C ARG A 160 -18.05 -6.52 9.62
N GLN A 161 -18.26 -5.44 8.87
CA GLN A 161 -17.26 -4.82 8.02
C GLN A 161 -16.98 -3.39 8.45
N PHE A 162 -15.71 -3.02 8.50
CA PHE A 162 -15.25 -1.67 8.84
C PHE A 162 -14.41 -1.12 7.69
N LEU A 163 -14.57 0.17 7.42
CA LEU A 163 -13.81 0.88 6.40
C LEU A 163 -12.78 1.78 7.07
N ILE A 164 -11.54 1.37 7.04
CA ILE A 164 -10.42 2.12 7.63
C ILE A 164 -9.31 2.23 6.58
N SER A 165 -9.17 3.41 6.00
CA SER A 165 -8.13 3.66 5.01
C SER A 165 -6.75 3.65 5.65
N PRO A 166 -5.72 3.15 4.96
CA PRO A 166 -4.32 3.29 5.35
C PRO A 166 -3.89 4.75 5.56
N SER A 167 -2.69 4.94 6.05
CA SER A 167 -2.16 6.25 6.39
C SER A 167 -0.65 6.33 6.24
N ILE A 168 -0.12 7.54 6.20
CA ILE A 168 1.30 7.83 6.25
C ILE A 168 1.68 8.47 7.59
N ASP A 169 2.93 8.25 8.00
CA ASP A 169 3.54 8.99 9.10
C ASP A 169 4.26 10.23 8.55
N PRO A 170 3.77 11.46 8.87
CA PRO A 170 4.35 12.69 8.34
C PRO A 170 5.76 12.98 8.88
N LEU A 171 6.15 12.34 9.99
CA LEU A 171 7.45 12.54 10.65
C LEU A 171 8.49 11.48 10.26
N SER A 172 8.09 10.46 9.50
CA SER A 172 9.02 9.44 9.03
C SER A 172 10.07 10.03 8.06
N ASP A 173 11.19 9.34 7.92
CA ASP A 173 12.23 9.71 6.95
C ASP A 173 11.70 9.83 5.52
N LYS A 174 10.70 9.05 5.19
CA LYS A 174 10.01 9.10 3.89
C LYS A 174 9.18 10.37 3.69
N ASN A 175 8.71 11.03 4.76
CA ASN A 175 7.72 12.11 4.65
C ASN A 175 8.13 13.43 5.32
N LYS A 176 9.08 13.42 6.26
CA LYS A 176 9.54 14.63 6.96
C LYS A 176 10.08 15.69 5.99
N GLU A 177 10.12 16.94 6.43
CA GLU A 177 10.72 18.01 5.65
C GLU A 177 12.22 17.76 5.45
N LEU A 178 12.71 18.06 4.24
CA LEU A 178 14.12 17.96 3.89
C LEU A 178 14.66 19.33 3.48
N SER A 179 15.94 19.57 3.80
CA SER A 179 16.62 20.77 3.33
C SER A 179 16.83 20.72 1.81
N PRO A 180 16.85 21.88 1.12
CA PRO A 180 17.20 21.92 -0.31
C PRO A 180 18.53 21.23 -0.62
N ARG A 181 19.53 21.37 0.27
CA ARG A 181 20.84 20.74 0.14
C ARG A 181 20.74 19.19 0.14
N THR A 182 19.89 18.64 1.00
CA THR A 182 19.67 17.18 1.05
C THR A 182 19.04 16.69 -0.26
N ILE A 183 18.05 17.43 -0.76
CA ILE A 183 17.39 17.09 -2.03
C ILE A 183 18.39 17.13 -3.17
N ASP A 184 19.20 18.20 -3.26
CA ASP A 184 20.20 18.36 -4.31
C ASP A 184 21.28 17.29 -4.25
N SER A 185 21.74 16.90 -3.04
CA SER A 185 22.74 15.84 -2.88
C SER A 185 22.24 14.49 -3.40
N VAL A 186 20.95 14.18 -3.24
CA VAL A 186 20.35 12.95 -3.77
C VAL A 186 20.27 12.99 -5.30
N LEU A 187 19.86 14.12 -5.89
CA LEU A 187 19.83 14.26 -7.34
C LEU A 187 21.23 14.14 -7.96
N VAL A 188 22.24 14.76 -7.34
CA VAL A 188 23.64 14.62 -7.77
C VAL A 188 24.12 13.17 -7.67
N LYS A 189 23.82 12.51 -6.55
CA LYS A 189 24.17 11.07 -6.34
C LYS A 189 23.66 10.19 -7.50
N TYR A 190 22.46 10.47 -7.98
CA TYR A 190 21.82 9.66 -9.05
C TYR A 190 22.00 10.26 -10.45
N GLY A 191 22.77 11.33 -10.60
CA GLY A 191 23.02 11.97 -11.90
C GLY A 191 21.73 12.50 -12.56
N ILE A 192 20.80 13.08 -11.78
CA ILE A 192 19.54 13.64 -12.27
C ILE A 192 19.65 15.16 -12.33
N PRO A 193 19.82 15.77 -13.53
CA PRO A 193 19.88 17.22 -13.69
C PRO A 193 18.49 17.86 -13.47
N ARG A 194 18.46 19.14 -13.04
CA ARG A 194 17.23 19.92 -12.82
C ARG A 194 16.86 20.86 -13.98
N ASP A 195 17.49 20.71 -15.11
CA ASP A 195 17.31 21.55 -16.30
C ASP A 195 15.96 21.36 -17.00
N LYS A 196 15.25 20.26 -16.68
CA LYS A 196 13.96 19.89 -17.26
C LYS A 196 12.97 19.51 -16.17
N PRO A 197 11.64 19.61 -16.42
CA PRO A 197 10.62 19.04 -15.55
C PRO A 197 10.84 17.53 -15.33
N ILE A 198 10.72 17.11 -14.07
CA ILE A 198 10.92 15.71 -13.66
C ILE A 198 9.56 15.07 -13.40
N ILE A 199 9.23 14.02 -14.13
CA ILE A 199 8.08 13.16 -13.93
C ILE A 199 8.59 11.92 -13.20
N THR A 200 8.00 11.55 -12.07
CA THR A 200 8.52 10.43 -11.26
C THR A 200 7.43 9.43 -10.93
N GLN A 201 7.77 8.14 -11.07
CA GLN A 201 7.02 7.04 -10.47
C GLN A 201 7.85 6.42 -9.35
N ILE A 202 7.26 6.34 -8.15
CA ILE A 202 7.84 5.64 -7.01
C ILE A 202 7.01 4.39 -6.76
N SER A 203 7.58 3.22 -7.02
CA SER A 203 6.91 1.94 -6.78
C SER A 203 7.90 0.78 -6.84
N ARG A 204 7.51 -0.39 -6.32
CA ARG A 204 8.20 -1.63 -6.70
C ARG A 204 8.08 -1.82 -8.22
N PHE A 205 9.04 -2.53 -8.81
CA PHE A 205 8.93 -2.98 -10.19
C PHE A 205 7.99 -4.18 -10.23
N ASP A 206 6.72 -3.92 -10.39
CA ASP A 206 5.60 -4.84 -10.32
C ASP A 206 4.67 -4.58 -11.50
N TYR A 207 4.15 -5.62 -12.12
CA TYR A 207 3.26 -5.54 -13.27
C TYR A 207 2.04 -4.65 -12.99
N LEU A 208 1.45 -4.76 -11.79
CA LEU A 208 0.28 -3.97 -11.42
C LEU A 208 0.56 -2.46 -11.32
N LYS A 209 1.83 -2.05 -11.24
CA LYS A 209 2.25 -0.63 -11.24
C LYS A 209 2.45 -0.07 -12.65
N ASP A 210 2.42 -0.93 -13.67
CA ASP A 210 2.49 -0.60 -15.11
C ASP A 210 3.60 0.39 -15.49
N PRO A 211 4.86 0.15 -15.09
CA PRO A 211 5.96 1.07 -15.43
C PRO A 211 6.20 1.19 -16.92
N VAL A 212 5.97 0.11 -17.70
CA VAL A 212 6.08 0.14 -19.18
C VAL A 212 5.02 1.06 -19.79
N GLY A 213 3.80 1.04 -19.25
CA GLY A 213 2.74 1.98 -19.65
C GLY A 213 3.08 3.43 -19.29
N VAL A 214 3.82 3.67 -18.20
CA VAL A 214 4.31 5.01 -17.84
C VAL A 214 5.36 5.49 -18.85
N ILE A 215 6.29 4.63 -19.30
CA ILE A 215 7.23 4.98 -20.39
C ILE A 215 6.45 5.38 -21.65
N SER A 216 5.44 4.60 -22.02
CA SER A 216 4.61 4.89 -23.20
C SER A 216 3.87 6.24 -23.08
N ALA A 217 3.36 6.56 -21.87
CA ALA A 217 2.74 7.87 -21.63
C ALA A 217 3.78 9.00 -21.69
N PHE A 218 4.97 8.79 -21.09
CA PHE A 218 6.07 9.74 -21.15
C PHE A 218 6.51 10.05 -22.59
N GLU A 219 6.62 9.04 -23.45
CA GLU A 219 6.95 9.23 -24.87
C GLU A 219 5.93 10.11 -25.62
N LEU A 220 4.63 9.97 -25.27
CA LEU A 220 3.58 10.86 -25.81
C LEU A 220 3.70 12.29 -25.27
N VAL A 221 4.18 12.49 -24.04
CA VAL A 221 4.47 13.82 -23.47
C VAL A 221 5.70 14.41 -24.13
N LYS A 222 6.76 13.62 -24.28
CA LYS A 222 8.08 14.05 -24.81
C LYS A 222 8.00 14.59 -26.22
N LYS A 223 7.00 14.21 -27.02
CA LYS A 223 6.76 14.78 -28.36
C LYS A 223 6.50 16.29 -28.35
N ASN A 224 6.01 16.83 -27.23
CA ASN A 224 5.59 18.23 -27.13
C ASN A 224 6.35 19.02 -26.04
N VAL A 225 6.83 18.33 -25.00
CA VAL A 225 7.48 18.97 -23.84
C VAL A 225 8.77 18.22 -23.53
N ASP A 226 9.87 18.97 -23.47
CA ASP A 226 11.15 18.40 -23.06
C ASP A 226 11.13 18.19 -21.54
N CYS A 227 11.12 16.93 -21.11
CA CYS A 227 10.99 16.51 -19.73
C CYS A 227 11.78 15.23 -19.47
N ARG A 228 11.90 14.83 -18.21
CA ARG A 228 12.65 13.67 -17.74
C ARG A 228 11.75 12.73 -16.97
N LEU A 229 11.96 11.43 -17.13
CA LEU A 229 11.24 10.39 -16.38
C LEU A 229 12.20 9.72 -15.39
N VAL A 230 11.78 9.60 -14.14
CA VAL A 230 12.51 8.93 -13.09
C VAL A 230 11.65 7.80 -12.53
N PHE A 231 12.15 6.59 -12.57
CA PHE A 231 11.66 5.46 -11.81
C PHE A 231 12.52 5.27 -10.58
N ALA A 232 11.91 5.16 -9.41
CA ALA A 232 12.63 4.79 -8.20
C ALA A 232 11.83 3.75 -7.41
N GLY A 233 12.51 2.67 -7.05
CA GLY A 233 11.88 1.58 -6.33
C GLY A 233 12.81 0.41 -6.07
N SER A 234 12.32 -0.58 -5.36
CA SER A 234 13.04 -1.81 -5.06
C SER A 234 12.52 -2.97 -5.92
N THR A 235 13.39 -3.94 -6.11
CA THR A 235 12.96 -5.32 -6.36
C THR A 235 12.71 -5.98 -5.01
N ALA A 236 11.60 -6.68 -4.84
CA ALA A 236 11.37 -7.43 -3.62
C ALA A 236 12.05 -8.80 -3.75
N SER A 237 12.80 -9.20 -2.72
CA SER A 237 13.50 -10.51 -2.70
C SER A 237 12.52 -11.70 -2.68
N ASP A 238 11.29 -11.46 -2.26
CA ASP A 238 10.17 -12.39 -2.19
C ASP A 238 9.25 -12.34 -3.43
N ASP A 239 9.57 -11.50 -4.43
CA ASP A 239 8.77 -11.31 -5.64
C ASP A 239 9.59 -11.64 -6.91
N PRO A 240 9.48 -12.87 -7.44
CA PRO A 240 10.23 -13.29 -8.63
C PRO A 240 9.85 -12.50 -9.90
N GLU A 241 8.64 -11.95 -9.96
CA GLU A 241 8.14 -11.13 -11.07
C GLU A 241 8.86 -9.78 -11.18
N SER A 242 9.38 -9.28 -10.07
CA SER A 242 10.01 -7.96 -9.99
C SER A 242 11.23 -7.80 -10.91
N ASN A 243 12.04 -8.84 -11.05
CA ASN A 243 13.21 -8.83 -11.93
C ASN A 243 12.83 -8.85 -13.42
N GLU A 244 11.78 -9.58 -13.76
CA GLU A 244 11.23 -9.63 -15.11
C GLU A 244 10.66 -8.28 -15.53
N VAL A 245 9.85 -7.66 -14.68
CA VAL A 245 9.29 -6.32 -14.94
C VAL A 245 10.41 -5.28 -15.06
N LEU A 246 11.44 -5.34 -14.20
CA LEU A 246 12.61 -4.45 -14.32
C LEU A 246 13.35 -4.63 -15.65
N ALA A 247 13.51 -5.87 -16.12
CA ALA A 247 14.13 -6.14 -17.42
C ALA A 247 13.31 -5.53 -18.57
N GLN A 248 11.98 -5.68 -18.57
CA GLN A 248 11.07 -5.07 -19.53
C GLN A 248 11.17 -3.53 -19.50
N VAL A 249 11.24 -2.92 -18.32
CA VAL A 249 11.39 -1.47 -18.16
C VAL A 249 12.72 -1.00 -18.76
N ARG A 250 13.83 -1.71 -18.52
CA ARG A 250 15.15 -1.40 -19.10
C ARG A 250 15.16 -1.54 -20.62
N GLU A 251 14.60 -2.62 -21.14
CA GLU A 251 14.47 -2.85 -22.58
C GLU A 251 13.66 -1.73 -23.23
N ARG A 252 12.50 -1.37 -22.65
CA ARG A 252 11.61 -0.32 -23.18
C ARG A 252 12.23 1.08 -23.08
N ALA A 253 12.99 1.37 -22.02
CA ALA A 253 13.72 2.63 -21.87
C ALA A 253 14.87 2.75 -22.87
N GLY A 254 15.50 1.65 -23.24
CA GLY A 254 16.66 1.62 -24.15
C GLY A 254 17.78 2.52 -23.64
N ASN A 255 18.38 3.27 -24.56
CA ASN A 255 19.46 4.25 -24.27
C ASN A 255 18.92 5.68 -24.16
N ASN A 256 17.66 5.88 -23.80
CA ASN A 256 17.08 7.22 -23.67
C ASN A 256 17.70 7.96 -22.48
N PRO A 257 18.46 9.05 -22.69
CA PRO A 257 19.17 9.75 -21.61
C PRO A 257 18.22 10.51 -20.65
N ASP A 258 16.97 10.67 -21.01
CA ASP A 258 15.94 11.31 -20.18
C ASP A 258 15.11 10.31 -19.36
N ILE A 259 15.46 9.00 -19.35
CA ILE A 259 14.83 7.99 -18.50
C ILE A 259 15.84 7.43 -17.50
N HIS A 260 15.61 7.70 -16.23
CA HIS A 260 16.43 7.22 -15.11
C HIS A 260 15.71 6.08 -14.37
N ILE A 261 16.39 4.96 -14.19
CA ILE A 261 15.88 3.78 -13.47
C ILE A 261 16.74 3.56 -12.24
N LEU A 262 16.18 3.88 -11.07
CA LEU A 262 16.88 3.85 -9.79
C LEU A 262 16.41 2.65 -8.96
N LEU A 263 17.34 1.74 -8.66
CA LEU A 263 17.10 0.68 -7.69
C LEU A 263 17.42 1.22 -6.30
N SER A 264 16.39 1.35 -5.49
CA SER A 264 16.51 1.80 -4.11
C SER A 264 16.39 0.59 -3.19
N PRO A 265 17.45 0.18 -2.48
CA PRO A 265 17.36 -0.87 -1.48
C PRO A 265 16.43 -0.44 -0.33
N PRO A 266 15.86 -1.40 0.43
CA PRO A 266 15.11 -1.11 1.63
C PRO A 266 15.89 -0.21 2.60
N GLY A 267 15.21 0.76 3.21
CA GLY A 267 15.84 1.72 4.15
C GLY A 267 16.30 3.03 3.54
N ASN A 268 16.15 3.24 2.23
CA ASN A 268 16.48 4.50 1.56
C ASN A 268 15.32 5.53 1.56
N ASP A 269 14.58 5.60 2.64
CA ASP A 269 13.40 6.47 2.79
C ASP A 269 13.69 7.97 2.53
N ILE A 270 14.87 8.46 2.96
CA ILE A 270 15.31 9.83 2.70
C ILE A 270 15.48 10.10 1.20
N GLU A 271 16.01 9.14 0.46
CA GLU A 271 16.21 9.29 -0.98
C GLU A 271 14.88 9.31 -1.73
N ILE A 272 13.95 8.43 -1.37
CA ILE A 272 12.59 8.43 -1.90
C ILE A 272 11.89 9.76 -1.61
N ASN A 273 12.00 10.27 -0.38
CA ASN A 273 11.48 11.57 0.02
C ASN A 273 12.07 12.71 -0.84
N ALA A 274 13.38 12.70 -1.02
CA ALA A 274 14.08 13.72 -1.83
C ALA A 274 13.65 13.67 -3.31
N LEU A 275 13.55 12.48 -3.89
CA LEU A 275 13.09 12.30 -5.27
C LEU A 275 11.65 12.80 -5.46
N GLN A 276 10.74 12.47 -4.54
CA GLN A 276 9.37 13.00 -4.58
C GLN A 276 9.37 14.53 -4.49
N ARG A 277 10.15 15.12 -3.57
CA ARG A 277 10.25 16.60 -3.43
C ARG A 277 10.88 17.28 -4.64
N ALA A 278 11.82 16.65 -5.30
CA ALA A 278 12.44 17.16 -6.52
C ALA A 278 11.53 17.09 -7.75
N SER A 279 10.54 16.22 -7.73
CA SER A 279 9.66 15.97 -8.87
C SER A 279 8.75 17.16 -9.18
N THR A 280 8.51 17.39 -10.46
CA THR A 280 7.50 18.33 -10.96
C THR A 280 6.12 17.68 -10.88
N ILE A 281 6.01 16.41 -11.25
CA ILE A 281 4.77 15.63 -11.24
C ILE A 281 5.10 14.22 -10.74
N ILE A 282 4.24 13.67 -9.89
CA ILE A 282 4.27 12.25 -9.52
C ILE A 282 3.20 11.51 -10.32
N VAL A 283 3.59 10.36 -10.87
CA VAL A 283 2.69 9.49 -11.64
C VAL A 283 2.51 8.17 -10.92
N GLN A 284 1.26 7.74 -10.76
CA GLN A 284 0.90 6.42 -10.23
C GLN A 284 -0.11 5.76 -11.17
N LYS A 285 0.41 5.20 -12.28
CA LYS A 285 -0.42 4.58 -13.32
C LYS A 285 -0.59 3.08 -13.06
N SER A 286 -1.17 2.74 -11.92
CA SER A 286 -1.43 1.34 -11.59
C SER A 286 -2.58 0.74 -12.42
N LEU A 287 -2.48 -0.56 -12.72
CA LEU A 287 -3.57 -1.35 -13.30
C LEU A 287 -4.54 -1.80 -12.21
N SER A 288 -4.01 -2.11 -11.03
CA SER A 288 -4.76 -2.38 -9.81
C SER A 288 -3.96 -1.90 -8.60
N GLU A 289 -4.64 -1.50 -7.53
CA GLU A 289 -4.01 -0.92 -6.34
C GLU A 289 -4.85 -1.17 -5.09
N GLY A 290 -4.23 -1.67 -4.03
CA GLY A 290 -4.89 -1.75 -2.73
C GLY A 290 -5.20 -0.35 -2.20
N PHE A 291 -4.18 0.44 -1.95
CA PHE A 291 -4.36 1.84 -1.53
C PHE A 291 -3.41 2.79 -2.26
N GLY A 292 -2.10 2.44 -2.36
CA GLY A 292 -1.09 3.29 -2.99
C GLY A 292 -0.59 4.40 -2.09
N LEU A 293 0.11 4.04 -1.00
CA LEU A 293 0.66 5.01 -0.03
C LEU A 293 1.50 6.11 -0.70
N THR A 294 2.19 5.78 -1.78
CA THR A 294 2.99 6.73 -2.58
C THR A 294 2.18 7.96 -3.03
N VAL A 295 0.88 7.79 -3.30
CA VAL A 295 -0.01 8.90 -3.65
C VAL A 295 -0.17 9.85 -2.46
N SER A 296 -0.52 9.35 -1.26
CA SER A 296 -0.60 10.17 -0.05
C SER A 296 0.74 10.81 0.31
N GLU A 297 1.85 10.10 0.14
CA GLU A 297 3.20 10.63 0.36
C GLU A 297 3.53 11.81 -0.56
N ALA A 298 3.18 11.69 -1.85
CA ALA A 298 3.38 12.76 -2.83
C ALA A 298 2.49 13.97 -2.55
N LEU A 299 1.21 13.75 -2.27
CA LEU A 299 0.25 14.80 -1.92
C LEU A 299 0.65 15.52 -0.62
N TRP A 300 1.17 14.78 0.38
CA TRP A 300 1.70 15.38 1.62
C TRP A 300 2.83 16.38 1.36
N LYS A 301 3.61 16.16 0.30
CA LYS A 301 4.71 17.02 -0.16
C LYS A 301 4.26 18.12 -1.15
N GLU A 302 2.94 18.35 -1.24
CA GLU A 302 2.33 19.31 -2.18
C GLU A 302 2.66 19.03 -3.65
N LYS A 303 2.95 17.77 -4.00
CA LYS A 303 3.22 17.41 -5.39
C LYS A 303 1.92 17.17 -6.15
N PRO A 304 1.77 17.71 -7.37
CA PRO A 304 0.66 17.33 -8.22
C PRO A 304 0.82 15.87 -8.62
N VAL A 305 -0.27 15.12 -8.48
CA VAL A 305 -0.30 13.68 -8.78
C VAL A 305 -1.23 13.42 -9.96
N VAL A 306 -0.74 12.62 -10.92
CA VAL A 306 -1.54 11.99 -11.96
C VAL A 306 -1.59 10.50 -11.67
N ALA A 307 -2.78 9.95 -11.46
CA ALA A 307 -2.91 8.54 -11.12
C ALA A 307 -4.08 7.85 -11.82
N SER A 308 -4.03 6.52 -11.92
CA SER A 308 -5.17 5.73 -12.41
C SER A 308 -6.31 5.76 -11.39
N ALA A 309 -7.56 5.75 -11.89
CA ALA A 309 -8.75 5.68 -11.05
C ALA A 309 -9.05 4.23 -10.63
N VAL A 310 -8.12 3.59 -9.89
CA VAL A 310 -8.23 2.17 -9.48
C VAL A 310 -8.04 2.02 -7.98
N GLY A 311 -8.67 1.02 -7.40
CA GLY A 311 -8.54 0.63 -6.00
C GLY A 311 -8.81 1.76 -5.02
N GLY A 312 -7.90 1.96 -4.07
CA GLY A 312 -7.98 3.02 -3.06
C GLY A 312 -7.49 4.41 -3.52
N ILE A 313 -7.00 4.55 -4.76
CA ILE A 313 -6.52 5.85 -5.27
C ILE A 313 -7.62 6.93 -5.31
N PRO A 314 -8.87 6.64 -5.76
CA PRO A 314 -9.95 7.63 -5.76
C PRO A 314 -10.34 8.18 -4.39
N LEU A 315 -9.95 7.54 -3.29
CA LEU A 315 -10.12 8.11 -1.95
C LEU A 315 -9.10 9.22 -1.66
N GLN A 316 -7.92 9.10 -2.24
CA GLN A 316 -6.80 10.02 -2.04
C GLN A 316 -6.82 11.19 -3.02
N ILE A 317 -7.40 10.98 -4.21
CA ILE A 317 -7.48 11.99 -5.26
C ILE A 317 -8.94 12.30 -5.59
N ILE A 318 -9.37 13.49 -5.18
CA ILE A 318 -10.59 14.12 -5.68
C ILE A 318 -10.22 14.73 -7.03
N ASN A 319 -10.69 14.12 -8.12
CA ASN A 319 -10.28 14.47 -9.48
C ASN A 319 -10.47 15.96 -9.79
N LYS A 320 -9.45 16.60 -10.34
CA LYS A 320 -9.36 18.03 -10.67
C LYS A 320 -9.37 18.97 -9.45
N PHE A 321 -9.32 18.45 -8.23
CA PHE A 321 -9.29 19.24 -7.01
C PHE A 321 -8.03 18.96 -6.17
N THR A 322 -7.66 17.69 -5.93
CA THR A 322 -6.46 17.32 -5.18
C THR A 322 -5.39 16.62 -6.04
N GLY A 323 -5.71 16.35 -7.30
CA GLY A 323 -4.88 15.69 -8.29
C GLY A 323 -5.68 15.38 -9.54
N LEU A 324 -5.10 14.64 -10.48
CA LEU A 324 -5.77 14.21 -11.69
C LEU A 324 -5.89 12.70 -11.75
N LEU A 325 -7.11 12.20 -11.93
CA LEU A 325 -7.37 10.81 -12.25
C LEU A 325 -7.38 10.62 -13.78
N SER A 326 -6.72 9.56 -14.24
CA SER A 326 -6.57 9.28 -15.67
C SER A 326 -6.93 7.82 -15.98
N HIS A 327 -7.25 7.57 -17.25
CA HIS A 327 -7.52 6.23 -17.77
C HIS A 327 -6.60 5.96 -18.96
N GLY A 328 -5.88 4.84 -18.92
CA GLY A 328 -5.00 4.40 -19.98
C GLY A 328 -3.81 5.34 -20.26
N ILE A 329 -2.99 4.94 -21.22
CA ILE A 329 -1.76 5.66 -21.58
C ILE A 329 -2.05 7.07 -22.14
N PRO A 330 -3.00 7.26 -23.09
CA PRO A 330 -3.29 8.59 -23.62
C PRO A 330 -3.84 9.56 -22.59
N GLY A 331 -4.73 9.09 -21.68
CA GLY A 331 -5.28 9.91 -20.61
C GLY A 331 -4.21 10.36 -19.62
N THR A 332 -3.28 9.47 -19.24
CA THR A 332 -2.13 9.81 -18.38
C THR A 332 -1.23 10.86 -19.06
N ALA A 333 -0.88 10.66 -20.34
CA ALA A 333 -0.09 11.63 -21.08
C ALA A 333 -0.77 13.00 -21.19
N TYR A 334 -2.08 13.02 -21.44
CA TYR A 334 -2.85 14.26 -21.49
C TYR A 334 -2.82 14.99 -20.13
N ALA A 335 -3.08 14.30 -19.03
CA ALA A 335 -3.05 14.89 -17.69
C ALA A 335 -1.67 15.46 -17.34
N ILE A 336 -0.59 14.73 -17.66
CA ILE A 336 0.78 15.23 -17.47
C ILE A 336 1.02 16.53 -18.27
N LYS A 337 0.67 16.55 -19.56
CA LYS A 337 0.81 17.73 -20.42
C LYS A 337 0.02 18.91 -19.88
N GLN A 338 -1.20 18.69 -19.40
CA GLN A 338 -2.02 19.74 -18.79
C GLN A 338 -1.33 20.39 -17.58
N LEU A 339 -0.71 19.59 -16.71
CA LEU A 339 -0.01 20.11 -15.53
C LEU A 339 1.31 20.81 -15.88
N LEU A 340 2.06 20.29 -16.86
CA LEU A 340 3.28 20.93 -17.34
C LEU A 340 3.01 22.28 -18.03
N ALA A 341 1.89 22.40 -18.75
CA ALA A 341 1.46 23.63 -19.39
C ALA A 341 0.87 24.67 -18.41
N ASN A 342 0.45 24.26 -17.21
CA ASN A 342 -0.19 25.13 -16.23
C ASN A 342 0.38 24.92 -14.81
N PRO A 343 1.56 25.49 -14.51
CA PRO A 343 2.22 25.31 -13.22
C PRO A 343 1.40 25.82 -12.01
N GLU A 344 0.63 26.89 -12.16
CA GLU A 344 -0.22 27.42 -11.09
C GLU A 344 -1.35 26.44 -10.73
N TYR A 345 -1.97 25.82 -11.72
CA TYR A 345 -2.96 24.77 -11.51
C TYR A 345 -2.34 23.54 -10.83
N ALA A 346 -1.14 23.13 -11.29
CA ALA A 346 -0.41 22.03 -10.69
C ALA A 346 -0.10 22.28 -9.20
N LYS A 347 0.35 23.49 -8.86
CA LYS A 347 0.62 23.92 -7.49
C LYS A 347 -0.65 23.97 -6.63
N TRP A 348 -1.75 24.46 -7.20
CA TRP A 348 -3.03 24.50 -6.51
C TRP A 348 -3.54 23.11 -6.17
N LEU A 349 -3.45 22.15 -7.11
CA LEU A 349 -3.79 20.74 -6.86
C LEU A 349 -2.93 20.15 -5.74
N GLY A 350 -1.61 20.39 -5.75
CA GLY A 350 -0.68 19.90 -4.73
C GLY A 350 -1.03 20.40 -3.33
N LYS A 351 -1.36 21.70 -3.19
CA LYS A 351 -1.79 22.30 -1.91
C LYS A 351 -3.08 21.68 -1.40
N ASN A 352 -4.09 21.55 -2.25
CA ASN A 352 -5.35 20.91 -1.88
C ASN A 352 -5.14 19.44 -1.52
N GLY A 353 -4.23 18.74 -2.22
CA GLY A 353 -3.86 17.38 -1.95
C GLY A 353 -3.25 17.20 -0.55
N ARG A 354 -2.35 18.11 -0.14
CA ARG A 354 -1.78 18.10 1.22
C ARG A 354 -2.85 18.28 2.28
N GLU A 355 -3.75 19.23 2.13
CA GLU A 355 -4.84 19.44 3.09
C GLU A 355 -5.77 18.21 3.16
N HIS A 356 -6.05 17.58 2.03
CA HIS A 356 -6.83 16.35 2.01
C HIS A 356 -6.14 15.20 2.76
N VAL A 357 -4.83 14.98 2.55
CA VAL A 357 -4.03 13.99 3.28
C VAL A 357 -3.99 14.29 4.76
N LYS A 358 -3.78 15.55 5.14
CA LYS A 358 -3.72 16.00 6.54
C LYS A 358 -4.98 15.62 7.33
N HIS A 359 -6.15 15.74 6.72
CA HIS A 359 -7.42 15.44 7.39
C HIS A 359 -7.79 13.95 7.35
N ASN A 360 -7.35 13.21 6.32
CA ASN A 360 -7.89 11.88 6.07
C ASN A 360 -6.86 10.73 6.17
N PHE A 361 -5.56 10.98 5.95
CA PHE A 361 -4.60 9.90 5.74
C PHE A 361 -3.33 9.99 6.60
N LEU A 362 -3.38 10.69 7.74
CA LEU A 362 -2.28 10.66 8.71
C LEU A 362 -2.44 9.52 9.71
N ILE A 363 -1.31 9.05 10.22
CA ILE A 363 -1.24 7.92 11.16
C ILE A 363 -2.03 8.18 12.45
N THR A 364 -2.17 9.42 12.87
CA THR A 364 -2.96 9.81 14.06
C THR A 364 -4.45 9.51 13.89
N ARG A 365 -5.03 9.76 12.70
CA ARG A 365 -6.40 9.37 12.37
C ARG A 365 -6.52 7.83 12.38
N HIS A 366 -5.61 7.13 11.72
CA HIS A 366 -5.60 5.68 11.61
C HIS A 366 -5.48 4.99 12.98
N LEU A 367 -4.60 5.53 13.85
CA LEU A 367 -4.46 5.11 15.24
C LEU A 367 -5.79 5.23 16.01
N LYS A 368 -6.46 6.38 15.90
CA LYS A 368 -7.77 6.59 16.51
C LYS A 368 -8.79 5.56 16.03
N ASP A 369 -8.85 5.31 14.72
CA ASP A 369 -9.81 4.38 14.12
C ASP A 369 -9.57 2.93 14.61
N TYR A 370 -8.30 2.52 14.75
CA TYR A 370 -7.98 1.20 15.29
C TYR A 370 -8.32 1.08 16.78
N LEU A 371 -8.04 2.11 17.59
CA LEU A 371 -8.45 2.09 18.99
C LEU A 371 -9.99 1.98 19.14
N LEU A 372 -10.74 2.70 18.32
CA LEU A 372 -12.20 2.62 18.28
C LEU A 372 -12.68 1.23 17.86
N LEU A 373 -12.06 0.62 16.86
CA LEU A 373 -12.36 -0.72 16.40
C LEU A 373 -12.15 -1.76 17.52
N TYR A 374 -11.01 -1.70 18.22
CA TYR A 374 -10.70 -2.62 19.32
C TYR A 374 -11.69 -2.48 20.46
N ILE A 375 -12.02 -1.25 20.87
CA ILE A 375 -13.01 -0.97 21.91
C ILE A 375 -14.39 -1.52 21.48
N PHE A 376 -14.78 -1.28 20.25
CA PHE A 376 -16.07 -1.74 19.72
C PHE A 376 -16.20 -3.27 19.78
N LEU A 377 -15.13 -4.01 19.47
CA LEU A 377 -15.17 -5.46 19.48
C LEU A 377 -15.03 -6.06 20.88
N ASP A 378 -14.34 -5.39 21.79
CA ASP A 378 -14.20 -5.84 23.18
C ASP A 378 -15.47 -5.60 24.01
N HIS A 379 -16.26 -4.56 23.67
CA HIS A 379 -17.52 -4.25 24.34
C HIS A 379 -18.68 -5.10 23.82
N GLN A 380 -19.48 -5.61 24.79
CA GLN A 380 -20.68 -6.39 24.49
C GLN A 380 -21.96 -5.53 24.44
N ALA A 381 -21.86 -4.24 24.79
CA ALA A 381 -23.01 -3.33 24.85
C ALA A 381 -23.25 -2.64 23.49
N ASP A 382 -24.51 -2.38 23.17
CA ASP A 382 -24.91 -1.64 21.97
C ASP A 382 -24.50 -0.17 22.00
N ILE A 383 -24.23 0.38 23.19
CA ILE A 383 -23.80 1.76 23.41
C ILE A 383 -22.44 1.79 24.11
N ILE A 384 -21.47 2.44 23.51
CA ILE A 384 -20.14 2.66 24.09
C ILE A 384 -20.00 4.14 24.48
N ASN A 385 -19.87 4.42 25.77
CA ASN A 385 -19.53 5.76 26.25
C ASN A 385 -18.03 5.97 26.13
N LEU A 386 -17.59 6.88 25.25
CA LEU A 386 -16.20 7.22 24.99
C LEU A 386 -15.64 8.27 25.95
#